data_04e9f97ca4a650fd43c2d062e5c2eec8
#
_entry.id   04e9f97ca4a650fd43c2d062e5c2eec8
#
_cell.length_a   1.000
_cell.length_b   1.000
_cell.length_c   1.000
_cell.angle_alpha   90.00
_cell.angle_beta   90.00
_cell.angle_gamma   90.00
#
_symmetry.space_group_name_H-M   'P 1'
#
loop_
_entity.id
_entity.type
_entity.pdbx_description
1 polymer ?
#
loop_
_entity_poly.entity_id
_entity_poly.type
_entity_poly.pdbx_seq_one_letter_code
_entity_poly.pdbx_strand_id
1 'polypeptide(L)'
;LGSPTRFGNMASEMKYFLDQTTSLWLNGALHGKPACVFTSSGSMHGGQESTLLTMLPPLFHHGMMILGLNNAIPALSNTRTGGTPYGASHVSGPRHDQSLSQDEKVLCEAQGKRLGEVVKKLQA
;
A
#
# COMPACT_ATOMS: atom_id res chain seq x y z
N LEU A 1 1.85 0.48 5.38
CA LEU A 1 2.52 1.73 5.05
C LEU A 1 1.72 2.49 3.99
N GLY A 2 1.46 3.78 4.18
CA GLY A 2 0.65 4.57 3.25
C GLY A 2 1.23 5.96 2.99
N SER A 3 1.13 6.41 1.74
CA SER A 3 1.57 7.74 1.32
C SER A 3 0.65 8.28 0.23
N PRO A 4 0.34 9.57 0.21
CA PRO A 4 -0.24 10.17 -0.98
C PRO A 4 0.77 10.13 -2.11
N THR A 5 0.29 10.15 -3.36
CA THR A 5 1.19 10.26 -4.50
C THR A 5 1.75 11.68 -4.62
N ARG A 6 3.03 11.78 -4.94
CA ARG A 6 3.73 13.02 -5.29
C ARG A 6 4.58 12.74 -6.54
N PHE A 7 4.13 13.25 -7.69
CA PHE A 7 4.80 12.99 -8.98
C PHE A 7 5.05 11.50 -9.26
N GLY A 8 4.06 10.64 -8.94
CA GLY A 8 4.18 9.19 -9.14
C GLY A 8 5.06 8.47 -8.11
N ASN A 9 5.43 9.12 -7.03
CA ASN A 9 6.26 8.59 -5.97
C ASN A 9 5.61 8.83 -4.60
N MET A 10 6.16 8.21 -3.53
CA MET A 10 5.78 8.54 -2.16
C MET A 10 6.12 9.99 -1.82
N ALA A 11 5.41 10.56 -0.85
CA ALA A 11 5.72 11.88 -0.31
C ALA A 11 7.11 11.90 0.35
N SER A 12 7.78 13.05 0.31
CA SER A 12 9.11 13.23 0.91
C SER A 12 9.16 12.88 2.40
N GLU A 13 8.10 13.19 3.12
CA GLU A 13 7.95 12.87 4.55
C GLU A 13 7.94 11.35 4.80
N MET A 14 7.33 10.58 3.91
CA MET A 14 7.35 9.12 3.98
C MET A 14 8.76 8.58 3.71
N LYS A 15 9.44 9.12 2.70
CA LYS A 15 10.82 8.71 2.42
C LYS A 15 11.76 9.10 3.57
N TYR A 16 11.60 10.30 4.14
CA TYR A 16 12.34 10.72 5.33
C TYR A 16 12.11 9.77 6.50
N PHE A 17 10.86 9.41 6.79
CA PHE A 17 10.53 8.43 7.84
C PHE A 17 11.25 7.09 7.59
N LEU A 18 11.21 6.57 6.37
CA LEU A 18 11.89 5.32 6.02
C LEU A 18 13.41 5.41 6.22
N ASP A 19 14.02 6.54 5.86
CA ASP A 19 15.46 6.75 6.04
C ASP A 19 15.89 6.76 7.53
N GLN A 20 14.97 7.13 8.44
CA GLN A 20 15.22 7.07 9.88
C GLN A 20 15.16 5.65 10.46
N THR A 21 14.77 4.64 9.68
CA THR A 21 14.65 3.25 10.16
C THR A 21 15.96 2.45 10.08
N THR A 22 17.10 3.10 9.81
CA THR A 22 18.41 2.45 9.66
C THR A 22 18.77 1.56 10.85
N SER A 23 18.50 1.99 12.07
CA SER A 23 18.78 1.18 13.28
C SER A 23 17.92 -0.08 13.33
N LEU A 24 16.67 -0.02 12.91
CA LEU A 24 15.78 -1.18 12.82
C LEU A 24 16.27 -2.18 11.76
N TRP A 25 16.78 -1.66 10.64
CA TRP A 25 17.34 -2.47 9.58
C TRP A 25 18.60 -3.21 10.05
N LEU A 26 19.55 -2.50 10.67
CA LEU A 26 20.78 -3.10 11.21
C LEU A 26 20.52 -4.21 12.22
N ASN A 27 19.48 -4.07 13.03
CA ASN A 27 19.09 -5.04 14.04
C ASN A 27 18.14 -6.14 13.52
N GLY A 28 17.76 -6.11 12.25
CA GLY A 28 16.82 -7.08 11.66
C GLY A 28 15.41 -7.04 12.29
N ALA A 29 15.03 -5.93 12.91
CA ALA A 29 13.81 -5.81 13.73
C ALA A 29 12.50 -6.07 12.95
N LEU A 30 12.51 -5.86 11.63
CA LEU A 30 11.35 -6.06 10.76
C LEU A 30 11.46 -7.32 9.89
N HIS A 31 12.55 -8.09 10.01
CA HIS A 31 12.76 -9.31 9.23
C HIS A 31 11.60 -10.30 9.40
N GLY A 32 11.07 -10.81 8.28
CA GLY A 32 9.98 -11.77 8.25
C GLY A 32 8.61 -11.22 8.65
N LYS A 33 8.47 -9.93 8.98
CA LYS A 33 7.17 -9.32 9.28
C LYS A 33 6.39 -9.03 8.00
N PRO A 34 5.07 -9.30 7.96
CA PRO A 34 4.26 -8.97 6.80
C PRO A 34 4.01 -7.48 6.70
N ALA A 35 3.97 -6.97 5.47
CA ALA A 35 3.69 -5.57 5.16
C ALA A 35 2.79 -5.45 3.94
N CYS A 36 2.01 -4.39 3.89
CA CYS A 36 1.29 -3.94 2.72
C CYS A 36 1.41 -2.42 2.57
N VAL A 37 1.14 -1.93 1.37
CA VAL A 37 1.20 -0.51 1.03
C VAL A 37 -0.15 -0.02 0.49
N PHE A 38 -0.44 1.27 0.69
CA PHE A 38 -1.63 1.91 0.13
C PHE A 38 -1.34 3.37 -0.24
N THR A 39 -2.14 3.93 -1.14
CA THR A 39 -1.94 5.30 -1.64
C THR A 39 -3.24 6.01 -1.95
N SER A 40 -3.17 7.30 -2.20
CA SER A 40 -4.22 8.13 -2.78
C SER A 40 -3.64 9.03 -3.85
N SER A 41 -4.40 9.25 -4.92
CA SER A 41 -4.04 10.14 -6.03
C SER A 41 -5.20 11.06 -6.39
N GLY A 42 -4.89 12.22 -6.98
CA GLY A 42 -5.91 13.15 -7.48
C GLY A 42 -6.57 12.70 -8.80
N SER A 43 -5.98 11.76 -9.52
CA SER A 43 -6.49 11.26 -10.80
C SER A 43 -6.23 9.77 -10.99
N MET A 44 -7.01 9.13 -11.88
CA MET A 44 -6.90 7.69 -12.16
C MET A 44 -5.50 7.27 -12.60
N HIS A 45 -4.87 8.05 -13.47
CA HIS A 45 -3.53 7.77 -14.02
C HIS A 45 -2.43 8.62 -13.38
N GLY A 46 -2.68 9.22 -12.21
CA GLY A 46 -1.77 10.13 -11.51
C GLY A 46 -0.64 9.47 -10.73
N GLY A 47 -0.40 8.16 -10.93
CA GLY A 47 0.71 7.46 -10.31
C GLY A 47 0.33 6.58 -9.12
N GLN A 48 -0.89 6.01 -9.09
CA GLN A 48 -1.30 5.07 -8.04
C GLN A 48 -0.33 3.89 -7.94
N GLU A 49 -0.09 3.20 -9.04
CA GLU A 49 0.76 2.00 -9.08
C GLU A 49 2.23 2.33 -8.83
N SER A 50 2.75 3.37 -9.49
CA SER A 50 4.15 3.78 -9.31
C SER A 50 4.44 4.18 -7.86
N THR A 51 3.53 4.91 -7.20
CA THR A 51 3.67 5.28 -5.79
C THR A 51 3.72 4.05 -4.88
N LEU A 52 2.82 3.07 -5.10
CA LEU A 52 2.83 1.81 -4.35
C LEU A 52 4.16 1.07 -4.55
N LEU A 53 4.59 0.92 -5.80
CA LEU A 53 5.82 0.22 -6.15
C LEU A 53 7.07 0.90 -5.56
N THR A 54 7.11 2.24 -5.48
CA THR A 54 8.26 2.96 -4.89
C THR A 54 8.37 2.76 -3.38
N MET A 55 7.29 2.40 -2.69
CA MET A 55 7.31 2.08 -1.26
C MET A 55 7.84 0.66 -0.96
N LEU A 56 7.86 -0.25 -1.94
CA LEU A 56 8.25 -1.64 -1.72
C LEU A 56 9.76 -1.85 -1.50
N PRO A 57 10.68 -1.21 -2.25
CA PRO A 57 12.11 -1.45 -2.09
C PRO A 57 12.61 -1.29 -0.65
N PRO A 58 12.27 -0.22 0.10
CA PRO A 58 12.66 -0.12 1.50
C PRO A 58 12.17 -1.28 2.37
N LEU A 59 10.94 -1.77 2.13
CA LEU A 59 10.38 -2.90 2.87
C LEU A 59 11.11 -4.21 2.55
N PHE A 60 11.51 -4.42 1.29
CA PHE A 60 12.37 -5.55 0.92
C PHE A 60 13.73 -5.47 1.60
N HIS A 61 14.34 -4.29 1.68
CA HIS A 61 15.61 -4.11 2.39
C HIS A 61 15.50 -4.46 3.87
N HIS A 62 14.34 -4.22 4.49
CA HIS A 62 14.04 -4.65 5.86
C HIS A 62 13.76 -6.16 5.99
N GLY A 63 13.75 -6.91 4.88
CA GLY A 63 13.44 -8.35 4.89
C GLY A 63 11.96 -8.65 5.18
N MET A 64 11.05 -7.73 4.90
CA MET A 64 9.62 -7.90 5.13
C MET A 64 8.96 -8.75 4.03
N MET A 65 7.86 -9.42 4.37
CA MET A 65 7.02 -10.16 3.43
C MET A 65 5.93 -9.23 2.88
N ILE A 66 5.97 -8.96 1.58
CA ILE A 66 5.04 -8.03 0.94
C ILE A 66 3.75 -8.74 0.56
N LEU A 67 2.62 -8.15 0.95
CA LEU A 67 1.28 -8.65 0.67
C LEU A 67 0.53 -7.65 -0.22
N GLY A 68 0.20 -8.09 -1.42
CA GLY A 68 -0.68 -7.37 -2.34
C GLY A 68 -2.11 -7.88 -2.27
N LEU A 69 -2.94 -7.38 -3.18
CA LEU A 69 -4.31 -7.86 -3.43
C LEU A 69 -4.30 -8.91 -4.53
N ASN A 70 -5.14 -9.93 -4.41
CA ASN A 70 -5.24 -10.99 -5.42
C ASN A 70 -6.52 -10.85 -6.26
N ASN A 71 -6.51 -11.39 -7.45
CA ASN A 71 -7.61 -11.33 -8.42
C ASN A 71 -8.84 -12.17 -8.05
N ALA A 72 -8.80 -12.92 -6.96
CA ALA A 72 -9.98 -13.60 -6.42
C ALA A 72 -10.99 -12.62 -5.78
N ILE A 73 -10.61 -11.35 -5.63
CA ILE A 73 -11.48 -10.28 -5.14
C ILE A 73 -12.13 -9.60 -6.37
N PRO A 74 -13.44 -9.81 -6.64
CA PRO A 74 -14.07 -9.29 -7.85
C PRO A 74 -13.94 -7.77 -8.02
N ALA A 75 -13.95 -7.02 -6.91
CA ALA A 75 -13.77 -5.57 -6.90
C ALA A 75 -12.45 -5.14 -7.60
N LEU A 76 -11.38 -5.96 -7.54
CA LEU A 76 -10.10 -5.63 -8.17
C LEU A 76 -10.19 -5.58 -9.70
N SER A 77 -11.01 -6.46 -10.30
CA SER A 77 -11.24 -6.47 -11.75
C SER A 77 -12.32 -5.49 -12.19
N ASN A 78 -13.24 -5.14 -11.30
CA ASN A 78 -14.43 -4.34 -11.63
C ASN A 78 -14.23 -2.86 -11.36
N THR A 79 -13.31 -2.49 -10.47
CA THR A 79 -13.10 -1.08 -10.09
C THR A 79 -12.90 -0.16 -11.29
N ARG A 80 -13.48 1.03 -11.19
CA ARG A 80 -13.33 2.13 -12.16
C ARG A 80 -12.61 3.33 -11.53
N THR A 81 -12.09 3.16 -10.33
CA THR A 81 -11.38 4.19 -9.57
C THR A 81 -10.09 3.60 -9.01
N GLY A 82 -9.86 3.64 -7.70
CA GLY A 82 -8.67 3.06 -7.10
C GLY A 82 -8.74 1.54 -6.95
N GLY A 83 -7.61 0.95 -6.60
CA GLY A 83 -7.42 -0.49 -6.41
C GLY A 83 -6.45 -1.09 -7.42
N THR A 84 -5.40 -1.71 -6.93
CA THR A 84 -4.35 -2.34 -7.74
C THR A 84 -3.90 -3.65 -7.10
N PRO A 85 -3.26 -4.57 -7.86
CA PRO A 85 -2.67 -5.77 -7.27
C PRO A 85 -1.54 -5.46 -6.27
N TYR A 86 -0.91 -4.31 -6.38
CA TYR A 86 0.24 -3.90 -5.55
C TYR A 86 -0.20 -3.36 -4.18
N GLY A 87 -1.46 -2.92 -4.07
CA GLY A 87 -2.05 -2.40 -2.84
C GLY A 87 -3.33 -1.61 -3.09
N ALA A 88 -4.06 -1.33 -2.03
CA ALA A 88 -5.24 -0.50 -2.08
C ALA A 88 -4.87 0.94 -2.46
N SER A 89 -5.74 1.58 -3.25
CA SER A 89 -5.57 2.97 -3.63
C SER A 89 -6.90 3.68 -3.75
N HIS A 90 -6.87 4.99 -3.67
CA HIS A 90 -8.03 5.87 -3.76
C HIS A 90 -7.81 6.96 -4.80
N VAL A 91 -8.83 7.22 -5.61
CA VAL A 91 -8.86 8.39 -6.52
C VAL A 91 -9.70 9.49 -5.88
N SER A 92 -9.02 10.47 -5.28
CA SER A 92 -9.67 11.55 -4.54
C SER A 92 -10.27 12.66 -5.42
N GLY A 93 -10.02 12.61 -6.74
CA GLY A 93 -10.45 13.64 -7.68
C GLY A 93 -9.61 14.92 -7.64
N PRO A 94 -9.81 15.83 -8.61
CA PRO A 94 -9.00 17.04 -8.75
C PRO A 94 -9.16 18.04 -7.60
N ARG A 95 -10.25 17.96 -6.86
CA ARG A 95 -10.47 18.79 -5.65
C ARG A 95 -10.18 18.05 -4.35
N HIS A 96 -9.76 16.79 -4.42
CA HIS A 96 -9.49 15.92 -3.27
C HIS A 96 -10.70 15.74 -2.34
N ASP A 97 -11.90 15.75 -2.90
CA ASP A 97 -13.18 15.71 -2.20
C ASP A 97 -14.03 14.46 -2.51
N GLN A 98 -13.54 13.58 -3.36
CA GLN A 98 -14.25 12.34 -3.66
C GLN A 98 -14.12 11.35 -2.50
N SER A 99 -15.27 10.79 -2.11
CA SER A 99 -15.31 9.70 -1.15
C SER A 99 -14.82 8.39 -1.76
N LEU A 100 -14.39 7.46 -0.91
CA LEU A 100 -14.06 6.10 -1.34
C LEU A 100 -15.25 5.47 -2.08
N SER A 101 -15.00 4.93 -3.25
CA SER A 101 -15.98 4.09 -3.95
C SER A 101 -16.23 2.78 -3.18
N GLN A 102 -17.31 2.07 -3.53
CA GLN A 102 -17.60 0.78 -2.90
C GLN A 102 -16.50 -0.25 -3.16
N ASP A 103 -15.95 -0.28 -4.39
CA ASP A 103 -14.85 -1.18 -4.73
C ASP A 103 -13.58 -0.84 -3.95
N GLU A 104 -13.23 0.44 -3.82
CA GLU A 104 -12.08 0.88 -3.02
C GLU A 104 -12.21 0.46 -1.56
N LYS A 105 -13.40 0.58 -0.95
CA LYS A 105 -13.68 0.13 0.42
C LYS A 105 -13.46 -1.38 0.56
N VAL A 106 -14.05 -2.17 -0.33
CA VAL A 106 -13.89 -3.63 -0.34
C VAL A 106 -12.42 -4.03 -0.46
N LEU A 107 -11.66 -3.36 -1.31
CA LEU A 107 -10.23 -3.64 -1.51
C LEU A 107 -9.39 -3.25 -0.30
N CYS A 108 -9.66 -2.11 0.33
CA CYS A 108 -8.98 -1.70 1.58
C CYS A 108 -9.25 -2.70 2.72
N GLU A 109 -10.50 -3.11 2.90
CA GLU A 109 -10.90 -4.10 3.92
C GLU A 109 -10.24 -5.45 3.66
N ALA A 110 -10.25 -5.92 2.40
CA ALA A 110 -9.61 -7.18 2.01
C ALA A 110 -8.11 -7.18 2.27
N GLN A 111 -7.43 -6.07 1.99
CA GLN A 111 -6.00 -5.92 2.26
C GLN A 111 -5.70 -5.98 3.76
N GLY A 112 -6.45 -5.24 4.57
CA GLY A 112 -6.29 -5.25 6.03
C GLY A 112 -6.58 -6.62 6.63
N LYS A 113 -7.65 -7.30 6.19
CA LYS A 113 -8.00 -8.65 6.61
C LYS A 113 -6.88 -9.65 6.26
N ARG A 114 -6.39 -9.62 5.03
CA ARG A 114 -5.28 -10.49 4.58
C ARG A 114 -4.04 -10.28 5.44
N LEU A 115 -3.67 -9.04 5.72
CA LEU A 115 -2.53 -8.72 6.59
C LEU A 115 -2.72 -9.35 7.98
N GLY A 116 -3.88 -9.15 8.60
CA GLY A 116 -4.18 -9.71 9.92
C GLY A 116 -4.19 -11.24 9.95
N GLU A 117 -4.71 -11.89 8.90
CA GLU A 117 -4.70 -13.35 8.78
C GLU A 117 -3.29 -13.93 8.68
N VAL A 118 -2.40 -13.27 7.92
CA VAL A 118 -1.00 -13.70 7.81
C VAL A 118 -0.28 -13.51 9.14
N VAL A 119 -0.46 -12.37 9.81
CA VAL A 119 0.12 -12.14 11.16
C VAL A 119 -0.30 -13.25 12.13
N LYS A 120 -1.58 -13.60 12.19
CA LYS A 120 -2.06 -14.67 13.07
C LYS A 120 -1.42 -16.02 12.76
N LYS A 121 -1.25 -16.37 11.47
CA LYS A 121 -0.58 -17.62 11.06
C LYS A 121 0.89 -17.68 11.43
N LEU A 122 1.57 -16.54 11.46
CA LEU A 122 2.99 -16.47 11.82
C LEU A 122 3.22 -16.50 13.34
N GLN A 123 2.17 -16.27 14.13
CA GLN A 123 2.22 -16.33 15.59
C GLN A 123 1.77 -17.68 16.16
N ALA A 124 1.20 -18.54 15.33
CA ALA A 124 0.74 -19.88 15.70
C ALA A 124 1.89 -20.90 15.61
#